data_681410b3991a6e8d61ba6b58a9f4f43c
#
_entry.id   681410b3991a6e8d61ba6b58a9f4f43c
#
_cell.length_a   1.000
_cell.length_b   1.000
_cell.length_c   1.000
_cell.angle_alpha   90.00
_cell.angle_beta   90.00
_cell.angle_gamma   90.00
#
_symmetry.space_group_name_H-M   'P 1'
#
loop_
_entity.id
_entity.type
_entity.pdbx_description
1 polymer ?
#
loop_
_entity_poly.entity_id
_entity_poly.type
_entity_poly.pdbx_seq_one_letter_code
_entity_poly.pdbx_strand_id
1 'polypeptide(L)'
;HLEVMPLTEFPFDGSWGYQATGFYSATSRYGQPKQLMKFIDACHQEGIGVIMDFVPAHFVKDSHGLHMYDGGFVYDYNDYNRRYSPWDSVYFDLGKNEVRSFLLSSVEFFATYYHIDGFRFDAVSNLIYYEGNKNLGENIGAMEWMKRLNGHMSGYHPTVMMIAEDSTDYPGVTKPVGEHGLGFDYKWDLGWMNDTLKYFQEDPVYRQYDSRFITFSMAYFYSERFLLEFSHDEVVHGKATIINKMWGLHGDKLAQVKALYVYMMLHPGKKLNFMGNELAEYKEWDESKSLGWDILKYPDHDAFHHFAQKLNEIYLKYPALYEMDYDLKGFEWLVVDDHDQCVFAI
;
A
#
# COMPACT_ATOMS: atom_id res chain seq x y z
N HIS A 1 -10.59 1.15 -8.15
CA HIS A 1 -9.73 -0.03 -8.26
C HIS A 1 -9.92 -0.92 -7.05
N LEU A 2 -9.60 -2.19 -7.23
CA LEU A 2 -9.49 -3.18 -6.16
C LEU A 2 -8.01 -3.58 -6.06
N GLU A 3 -7.37 -3.30 -4.93
CA GLU A 3 -6.04 -3.81 -4.64
C GLU A 3 -6.17 -5.13 -3.88
N VAL A 4 -5.50 -6.16 -4.38
CA VAL A 4 -5.56 -7.53 -3.84
C VAL A 4 -4.21 -7.88 -3.28
N MET A 5 -4.18 -8.36 -2.02
CA MET A 5 -2.98 -8.89 -1.37
C MET A 5 -2.32 -9.96 -2.26
N PRO A 6 -1.05 -10.33 -2.03
CA PRO A 6 -0.28 -11.11 -3.00
C PRO A 6 -1.00 -12.35 -3.53
N LEU A 7 -1.09 -12.46 -4.85
CA LEU A 7 -1.74 -13.57 -5.55
C LEU A 7 -0.73 -14.59 -6.12
N THR A 8 0.56 -14.35 -5.98
CA THR A 8 1.60 -15.35 -6.29
C THR A 8 1.49 -16.54 -5.35
N GLU A 9 1.86 -17.75 -5.81
CA GLU A 9 1.76 -18.94 -4.95
C GLU A 9 2.70 -18.85 -3.75
N PHE A 10 2.21 -19.26 -2.59
CA PHE A 10 2.91 -19.21 -1.30
C PHE A 10 2.54 -20.43 -0.42
N PRO A 11 3.47 -20.94 0.44
CA PRO A 11 3.26 -22.18 1.17
C PRO A 11 2.47 -22.03 2.47
N PHE A 12 2.46 -20.84 3.09
CA PHE A 12 1.95 -20.61 4.44
C PHE A 12 0.85 -19.55 4.47
N ASP A 13 -0.37 -19.92 4.84
CA ASP A 13 -1.55 -19.05 4.84
C ASP A 13 -1.38 -17.80 5.72
N GLY A 14 -0.77 -17.96 6.89
CA GLY A 14 -0.50 -16.84 7.81
C GLY A 14 0.53 -15.83 7.31
N SER A 15 1.14 -16.05 6.13
CA SER A 15 1.96 -15.03 5.47
C SER A 15 1.15 -14.08 4.61
N TRP A 16 -0.14 -14.32 4.41
CA TRP A 16 -1.05 -13.55 3.54
C TRP A 16 -0.57 -13.39 2.10
N GLY A 17 0.37 -14.26 1.68
CA GLY A 17 1.01 -14.22 0.37
C GLY A 17 2.36 -13.48 0.32
N TYR A 18 2.78 -12.83 1.40
CA TYR A 18 4.06 -12.09 1.43
C TYR A 18 5.30 -13.01 1.49
N GLN A 19 5.13 -14.29 1.77
CA GLN A 19 6.19 -15.29 1.66
C GLN A 19 6.03 -16.11 0.37
N ALA A 20 6.23 -15.47 -0.77
CA ALA A 20 6.02 -16.06 -2.07
C ALA A 20 7.04 -17.15 -2.43
N THR A 21 6.59 -18.15 -3.19
CA THR A 21 7.43 -19.20 -3.78
C THR A 21 7.23 -19.35 -5.29
N GLY A 22 6.04 -19.05 -5.81
CA GLY A 22 5.69 -19.25 -7.21
C GLY A 22 5.42 -17.97 -7.98
N PHE A 23 6.46 -17.26 -8.40
CA PHE A 23 6.38 -15.92 -9.03
C PHE A 23 5.68 -15.90 -10.41
N TYR A 24 5.41 -17.05 -11.02
CA TYR A 24 4.65 -17.20 -12.28
C TYR A 24 3.38 -18.03 -12.09
N SER A 25 2.95 -18.21 -10.85
CA SER A 25 1.76 -19.00 -10.53
C SER A 25 0.80 -18.16 -9.69
N ALA A 26 -0.44 -18.01 -10.14
CA ALA A 26 -1.50 -17.57 -9.25
C ALA A 26 -1.74 -18.66 -8.19
N THR A 27 -1.88 -18.25 -6.92
CA THR A 27 -2.11 -19.20 -5.82
C THR A 27 -3.33 -20.08 -6.08
N SER A 28 -3.20 -21.37 -5.80
CA SER A 28 -4.27 -22.35 -5.95
C SER A 28 -5.35 -22.26 -4.88
N ARG A 29 -5.14 -21.48 -3.83
CA ARG A 29 -6.05 -21.33 -2.67
C ARG A 29 -7.43 -20.82 -3.05
N TYR A 30 -7.51 -19.94 -4.01
CA TYR A 30 -8.75 -19.26 -4.40
C TYR A 30 -9.34 -19.79 -5.70
N GLY A 31 -8.77 -20.86 -6.25
CA GLY A 31 -9.27 -21.50 -7.46
C GLY A 31 -8.23 -21.68 -8.55
N GLN A 32 -8.71 -21.92 -9.76
CA GLN A 32 -7.86 -22.14 -10.92
C GLN A 32 -7.44 -20.82 -11.58
N PRO A 33 -6.30 -20.75 -12.30
CA PRO A 33 -5.84 -19.54 -13.00
C PRO A 33 -6.91 -18.88 -13.88
N LYS A 34 -7.71 -19.69 -14.59
CA LYS A 34 -8.83 -19.19 -15.41
C LYS A 34 -9.95 -18.54 -14.58
N GLN A 35 -10.09 -18.88 -13.31
CA GLN A 35 -11.08 -18.26 -12.43
C GLN A 35 -10.61 -16.89 -11.98
N LEU A 36 -9.30 -16.71 -11.73
CA LEU A 36 -8.72 -15.40 -11.49
C LEU A 36 -8.86 -14.49 -12.71
N MET A 37 -8.57 -14.99 -13.92
CA MET A 37 -8.79 -14.23 -15.17
C MET A 37 -10.26 -13.82 -15.33
N LYS A 38 -11.21 -14.71 -14.99
CA LYS A 38 -12.64 -14.40 -14.99
C LYS A 38 -13.04 -13.35 -13.97
N PHE A 39 -12.43 -13.39 -12.79
CA PHE A 39 -12.65 -12.39 -11.75
C PHE A 39 -12.20 -11.00 -12.22
N ILE A 40 -10.99 -10.91 -12.78
CA ILE A 40 -10.45 -9.65 -13.31
C ILE A 40 -11.33 -9.13 -14.45
N ASP A 41 -11.72 -10.00 -15.39
CA ASP A 41 -12.65 -9.63 -16.49
C ASP A 41 -13.98 -9.10 -15.95
N ALA A 42 -14.55 -9.73 -14.93
CA ALA A 42 -15.77 -9.25 -14.28
C ALA A 42 -15.59 -7.88 -13.62
N CYS A 43 -14.44 -7.62 -12.97
CA CYS A 43 -14.10 -6.30 -12.44
C CYS A 43 -14.05 -5.26 -13.57
N HIS A 44 -13.40 -5.58 -14.67
CA HIS A 44 -13.31 -4.69 -15.83
C HIS A 44 -14.68 -4.36 -16.43
N GLN A 45 -15.58 -5.33 -16.51
CA GLN A 45 -16.96 -5.10 -16.98
C GLN A 45 -17.74 -4.11 -16.10
N GLU A 46 -17.40 -4.04 -14.82
CA GLU A 46 -17.96 -3.05 -13.86
C GLU A 46 -17.13 -1.77 -13.78
N GLY A 47 -16.12 -1.60 -14.63
CA GLY A 47 -15.22 -0.44 -14.64
C GLY A 47 -14.25 -0.37 -13.46
N ILE A 48 -13.96 -1.52 -12.85
CA ILE A 48 -13.04 -1.65 -11.69
C ILE A 48 -11.72 -2.25 -12.18
N GLY A 49 -10.62 -1.50 -12.09
CA GLY A 49 -9.28 -2.02 -12.31
C GLY A 49 -8.79 -2.85 -11.12
N VAL A 50 -7.92 -3.82 -11.39
CA VAL A 50 -7.37 -4.73 -10.37
C VAL A 50 -5.86 -4.47 -10.20
N ILE A 51 -5.46 -4.15 -8.98
CA ILE A 51 -4.06 -3.96 -8.58
C ILE A 51 -3.62 -5.20 -7.81
N MET A 52 -2.47 -5.75 -8.17
CA MET A 52 -1.88 -6.91 -7.50
C MET A 52 -0.72 -6.48 -6.62
N ASP A 53 -0.72 -6.93 -5.38
CA ASP A 53 0.43 -6.79 -4.50
C ASP A 53 1.55 -7.75 -4.95
N PHE A 54 2.76 -7.25 -5.09
CA PHE A 54 3.91 -7.98 -5.60
C PHE A 54 5.11 -7.86 -4.66
N VAL A 55 5.73 -8.98 -4.31
CA VAL A 55 6.80 -9.07 -3.30
C VAL A 55 8.15 -9.33 -3.97
N PRO A 56 8.86 -8.30 -4.46
CA PRO A 56 10.12 -8.47 -5.18
C PRO A 56 11.35 -8.55 -4.28
N ALA A 57 11.23 -8.21 -3.00
CA ALA A 57 12.37 -8.08 -2.11
C ALA A 57 12.91 -9.44 -1.67
N HIS A 58 12.02 -10.40 -1.40
CA HIS A 58 12.41 -11.67 -0.80
C HIS A 58 11.49 -12.84 -1.23
N PHE A 59 11.89 -14.05 -0.89
CA PHE A 59 11.14 -15.28 -1.12
C PHE A 59 11.41 -16.29 0.00
N VAL A 60 10.60 -17.34 0.09
CA VAL A 60 10.74 -18.36 1.14
C VAL A 60 11.98 -19.23 0.93
N LYS A 61 12.54 -19.72 2.03
CA LYS A 61 13.72 -20.62 2.04
C LYS A 61 13.38 -22.12 2.02
N ASP A 62 12.16 -22.48 1.59
CA ASP A 62 11.72 -23.86 1.51
C ASP A 62 12.50 -24.67 0.48
N SER A 63 12.76 -25.95 0.80
CA SER A 63 13.59 -26.83 -0.01
C SER A 63 13.06 -27.13 -1.42
N HIS A 64 11.77 -26.87 -1.65
CA HIS A 64 11.12 -27.02 -2.96
C HIS A 64 11.00 -25.69 -3.73
N GLY A 65 11.48 -24.57 -3.13
CA GLY A 65 11.42 -23.24 -3.70
C GLY A 65 12.70 -22.82 -4.44
N LEU A 66 12.96 -21.53 -4.43
CA LEU A 66 14.09 -20.93 -5.16
C LEU A 66 15.40 -20.95 -4.37
N HIS A 67 15.34 -21.06 -3.04
CA HIS A 67 16.53 -21.09 -2.19
C HIS A 67 17.37 -22.33 -2.48
N MET A 68 18.66 -22.11 -2.74
CA MET A 68 19.60 -23.17 -3.15
C MET A 68 19.08 -24.04 -4.31
N TYR A 69 18.45 -23.42 -5.32
CA TYR A 69 17.70 -24.08 -6.38
C TYR A 69 18.46 -25.19 -7.10
N ASP A 70 19.75 -25.01 -7.38
CA ASP A 70 20.63 -25.97 -8.03
C ASP A 70 21.73 -26.49 -7.08
N GLY A 71 21.56 -26.33 -5.77
CA GLY A 71 22.56 -26.56 -4.75
C GLY A 71 23.52 -25.39 -4.51
N GLY A 72 23.30 -24.27 -5.22
CA GLY A 72 23.98 -22.98 -5.07
C GLY A 72 22.98 -21.83 -4.86
N PHE A 73 23.51 -20.62 -4.81
CA PHE A 73 22.69 -19.41 -4.60
C PHE A 73 22.41 -18.71 -5.94
N VAL A 74 21.49 -19.29 -6.73
CA VAL A 74 21.11 -18.75 -8.04
C VAL A 74 20.37 -17.42 -7.88
N TYR A 75 19.34 -17.36 -7.02
CA TYR A 75 18.46 -16.23 -6.83
C TYR A 75 18.86 -15.33 -5.67
N ASP A 76 19.41 -15.91 -4.63
CA ASP A 76 19.78 -15.26 -3.38
C ASP A 76 21.25 -14.81 -3.34
N TYR A 77 21.59 -14.00 -2.34
CA TYR A 77 22.97 -13.53 -2.15
C TYR A 77 23.91 -14.66 -1.74
N ASN A 78 25.12 -14.70 -2.33
CA ASN A 78 26.21 -15.57 -1.87
C ASN A 78 26.70 -15.16 -0.48
N ASP A 79 26.65 -13.87 -0.16
CA ASP A 79 27.03 -13.33 1.15
C ASP A 79 25.97 -13.67 2.21
N TYR A 80 26.38 -14.39 3.24
CA TYR A 80 25.52 -14.78 4.36
C TYR A 80 24.85 -13.59 5.04
N ASN A 81 25.57 -12.49 5.24
CA ASN A 81 25.08 -11.31 5.95
C ASN A 81 24.01 -10.53 5.16
N ARG A 82 23.93 -10.74 3.85
CA ARG A 82 22.93 -10.09 2.96
C ARG A 82 21.81 -11.02 2.53
N ARG A 83 21.89 -12.31 2.88
CA ARG A 83 20.98 -13.33 2.35
C ARG A 83 19.67 -13.38 3.11
N TYR A 84 19.70 -13.39 4.42
CA TYR A 84 18.52 -13.66 5.23
C TYR A 84 17.81 -12.40 5.65
N SER A 85 16.49 -12.40 5.52
CA SER A 85 15.63 -11.32 5.97
C SER A 85 15.15 -11.55 7.42
N PRO A 86 14.72 -10.51 8.12
CA PRO A 86 14.12 -10.64 9.45
C PRO A 86 12.76 -11.36 9.43
N TRP A 87 12.17 -11.56 8.25
CA TRP A 87 10.88 -12.25 8.07
C TRP A 87 11.01 -13.76 7.84
N ASP A 88 12.10 -14.38 8.26
CA ASP A 88 12.41 -15.81 8.06
C ASP A 88 12.43 -16.24 6.57
N SER A 89 12.84 -15.34 5.69
CA SER A 89 12.96 -15.52 4.25
C SER A 89 14.34 -15.17 3.74
N VAL A 90 14.55 -15.21 2.43
CA VAL A 90 15.83 -14.85 1.80
C VAL A 90 15.64 -13.73 0.79
N TYR A 91 16.55 -12.77 0.74
CA TYR A 91 16.53 -11.67 -0.21
C TYR A 91 16.97 -12.13 -1.61
N PHE A 92 16.31 -11.60 -2.64
CA PHE A 92 16.78 -11.70 -4.01
C PHE A 92 18.06 -10.90 -4.22
N ASP A 93 19.06 -11.51 -4.87
CA ASP A 93 20.26 -10.80 -5.32
C ASP A 93 19.99 -10.10 -6.66
N LEU A 94 19.43 -8.90 -6.57
CA LEU A 94 19.15 -8.04 -7.73
C LEU A 94 20.42 -7.43 -8.36
N GLY A 95 21.61 -7.78 -7.88
CA GLY A 95 22.87 -7.58 -8.60
C GLY A 95 23.02 -8.51 -9.81
N LYS A 96 22.30 -9.64 -9.83
CA LYS A 96 22.35 -10.65 -10.91
C LYS A 96 21.34 -10.33 -12.01
N ASN A 97 21.80 -10.35 -13.27
CA ASN A 97 20.93 -10.05 -14.42
C ASN A 97 19.82 -11.09 -14.60
N GLU A 98 20.09 -12.34 -14.27
CA GLU A 98 19.13 -13.45 -14.36
C GLU A 98 17.97 -13.24 -13.38
N VAL A 99 18.27 -12.80 -12.16
CA VAL A 99 17.27 -12.50 -11.13
C VAL A 99 16.42 -11.28 -11.53
N ARG A 100 17.07 -10.24 -12.05
CA ARG A 100 16.37 -9.06 -12.61
C ARG A 100 15.42 -9.45 -13.73
N SER A 101 15.90 -10.29 -14.68
CA SER A 101 15.08 -10.78 -15.79
C SER A 101 13.91 -11.63 -15.29
N PHE A 102 14.15 -12.51 -14.31
CA PHE A 102 13.14 -13.38 -13.71
C PHE A 102 11.99 -12.55 -13.12
N LEU A 103 12.29 -11.58 -12.25
CA LEU A 103 11.25 -10.76 -11.60
C LEU A 103 10.55 -9.79 -12.56
N LEU A 104 11.28 -9.18 -13.51
CA LEU A 104 10.68 -8.33 -14.53
C LEU A 104 9.68 -9.14 -15.38
N SER A 105 10.09 -10.32 -15.82
CA SER A 105 9.22 -11.18 -16.63
C SER A 105 8.02 -11.72 -15.84
N SER A 106 8.11 -11.84 -14.51
CA SER A 106 6.98 -12.19 -13.67
C SER A 106 5.92 -11.08 -13.66
N VAL A 107 6.32 -9.82 -13.52
CA VAL A 107 5.40 -8.67 -13.60
C VAL A 107 4.76 -8.60 -15.00
N GLU A 108 5.57 -8.72 -16.05
CA GLU A 108 5.10 -8.77 -17.44
C GLU A 108 4.10 -9.91 -17.68
N PHE A 109 4.34 -11.08 -17.09
CA PHE A 109 3.44 -12.23 -17.18
C PHE A 109 2.06 -11.93 -16.62
N PHE A 110 1.95 -11.33 -15.43
CA PHE A 110 0.66 -10.98 -14.85
C PHE A 110 -0.01 -9.83 -15.60
N ALA A 111 0.73 -8.83 -16.05
CA ALA A 111 0.18 -7.74 -16.87
C ALA A 111 -0.40 -8.27 -18.19
N THR A 112 0.35 -9.14 -18.88
CA THR A 112 -0.03 -9.63 -20.22
C THR A 112 -1.13 -10.68 -20.21
N TYR A 113 -1.03 -11.68 -19.30
CA TYR A 113 -1.93 -12.84 -19.33
C TYR A 113 -3.13 -12.70 -18.40
N TYR A 114 -3.01 -11.95 -17.32
CA TYR A 114 -4.11 -11.72 -16.38
C TYR A 114 -4.73 -10.33 -16.52
N HIS A 115 -4.12 -9.44 -17.30
CA HIS A 115 -4.59 -8.07 -17.52
C HIS A 115 -4.71 -7.28 -16.20
N ILE A 116 -3.70 -7.43 -15.33
CA ILE A 116 -3.58 -6.65 -14.10
C ILE A 116 -3.37 -5.18 -14.46
N ASP A 117 -4.09 -4.26 -13.80
CA ASP A 117 -4.10 -2.82 -14.07
C ASP A 117 -3.09 -2.04 -13.22
N GLY A 118 -2.48 -2.69 -12.25
CA GLY A 118 -1.44 -2.09 -11.43
C GLY A 118 -0.74 -3.09 -10.53
N PHE A 119 0.44 -2.72 -10.07
CA PHE A 119 1.21 -3.48 -9.08
C PHE A 119 1.59 -2.60 -7.91
N ARG A 120 1.27 -3.03 -6.71
CA ARG A 120 1.85 -2.47 -5.48
C ARG A 120 3.07 -3.30 -5.11
N PHE A 121 4.22 -2.65 -5.01
CA PHE A 121 5.49 -3.28 -4.66
C PHE A 121 5.71 -3.19 -3.17
N ASP A 122 5.77 -4.36 -2.55
CA ASP A 122 6.04 -4.53 -1.12
C ASP A 122 7.49 -4.21 -0.78
N ALA A 123 7.69 -3.58 0.38
CA ALA A 123 8.99 -3.32 1.00
C ALA A 123 10.02 -2.68 0.05
N VAL A 124 9.63 -1.66 -0.71
CA VAL A 124 10.54 -0.94 -1.63
C VAL A 124 11.71 -0.31 -0.87
N SER A 125 11.55 0.04 0.38
CA SER A 125 12.65 0.46 1.28
C SER A 125 13.81 -0.54 1.29
N ASN A 126 13.51 -1.85 1.26
CA ASN A 126 14.50 -2.94 1.22
C ASN A 126 15.14 -3.13 -0.17
N LEU A 127 14.55 -2.55 -1.21
CA LEU A 127 15.13 -2.48 -2.55
C LEU A 127 15.98 -1.22 -2.76
N ILE A 128 15.68 -0.14 -2.04
CA ILE A 128 16.48 1.10 -2.08
C ILE A 128 17.74 0.93 -1.24
N TYR A 129 17.58 0.47 0.00
CA TYR A 129 18.67 0.26 0.93
C TYR A 129 18.77 -1.21 1.33
N TYR A 130 19.97 -1.72 1.54
CA TYR A 130 20.11 -3.05 2.11
C TYR A 130 19.36 -3.16 3.44
N GLU A 131 18.50 -4.17 3.56
CA GLU A 131 17.64 -4.41 4.74
C GLU A 131 16.73 -3.21 5.11
N GLY A 132 16.40 -2.34 4.18
CA GLY A 132 15.67 -1.10 4.42
C GLY A 132 16.42 -0.08 5.28
N ASN A 133 17.73 -0.28 5.50
CA ASN A 133 18.54 0.53 6.41
C ASN A 133 19.53 1.41 5.65
N LYS A 134 19.32 2.71 5.67
CA LYS A 134 20.16 3.72 5.01
C LYS A 134 21.65 3.61 5.39
N ASN A 135 21.95 3.18 6.62
CA ASN A 135 23.32 3.03 7.10
C ASN A 135 24.07 1.84 6.47
N LEU A 136 23.36 0.88 5.89
CA LEU A 136 23.93 -0.26 5.17
C LEU A 136 24.23 0.07 3.70
N GLY A 137 23.85 1.27 3.25
CA GLY A 137 24.08 1.76 1.90
C GLY A 137 22.97 1.40 0.90
N GLU A 138 23.05 2.02 -0.28
CA GLU A 138 22.10 1.82 -1.36
C GLU A 138 22.29 0.47 -2.06
N ASN A 139 21.19 -0.22 -2.36
CA ASN A 139 21.18 -1.42 -3.18
C ASN A 139 21.09 -1.04 -4.67
N ILE A 140 22.22 -0.65 -5.23
CA ILE A 140 22.31 -0.19 -6.63
C ILE A 140 21.72 -1.22 -7.60
N GLY A 141 21.91 -2.52 -7.33
CA GLY A 141 21.38 -3.59 -8.16
C GLY A 141 19.86 -3.59 -8.23
N ALA A 142 19.21 -3.41 -7.11
CA ALA A 142 17.75 -3.36 -7.02
C ALA A 142 17.20 -2.03 -7.58
N MET A 143 17.86 -0.91 -7.33
CA MET A 143 17.47 0.38 -7.90
C MET A 143 17.53 0.38 -9.43
N GLU A 144 18.57 -0.19 -10.02
CA GLU A 144 18.69 -0.36 -11.48
C GLU A 144 17.59 -1.28 -12.04
N TRP A 145 17.23 -2.32 -11.29
CA TRP A 145 16.12 -3.20 -11.67
C TRP A 145 14.78 -2.44 -11.64
N MET A 146 14.49 -1.68 -10.59
CA MET A 146 13.26 -0.88 -10.50
C MET A 146 13.14 0.13 -11.64
N LYS A 147 14.21 0.87 -11.95
CA LYS A 147 14.24 1.79 -13.08
C LYS A 147 13.98 1.09 -14.41
N ARG A 148 14.59 -0.07 -14.61
CA ARG A 148 14.40 -0.86 -15.83
C ARG A 148 12.99 -1.40 -15.92
N LEU A 149 12.44 -1.93 -14.82
CA LEU A 149 11.06 -2.44 -14.77
C LEU A 149 10.07 -1.32 -15.06
N ASN A 150 10.12 -0.21 -14.33
CA ASN A 150 9.19 0.90 -14.48
C ASN A 150 9.30 1.55 -15.86
N GLY A 151 10.50 1.68 -16.41
CA GLY A 151 10.71 2.13 -17.79
C GLY A 151 10.14 1.17 -18.83
N HIS A 152 10.24 -0.15 -18.60
CA HIS A 152 9.63 -1.17 -19.47
C HIS A 152 8.11 -1.08 -19.39
N MET A 153 7.52 -1.08 -18.18
CA MET A 153 6.08 -1.02 -18.00
C MET A 153 5.48 0.26 -18.59
N SER A 154 6.10 1.41 -18.36
CA SER A 154 5.67 2.69 -18.97
C SER A 154 5.71 2.66 -20.49
N GLY A 155 6.64 1.91 -21.11
CA GLY A 155 6.76 1.80 -22.57
C GLY A 155 5.80 0.81 -23.21
N TYR A 156 5.56 -0.33 -22.57
CA TYR A 156 4.78 -1.44 -23.13
C TYR A 156 3.37 -1.57 -22.55
N HIS A 157 3.18 -1.13 -21.30
CA HIS A 157 1.91 -1.18 -20.57
C HIS A 157 1.60 0.18 -19.91
N PRO A 158 1.44 1.27 -20.68
CA PRO A 158 1.37 2.64 -20.16
C PRO A 158 0.15 2.92 -19.26
N THR A 159 -0.82 2.00 -19.21
CA THR A 159 -2.02 2.11 -18.37
C THR A 159 -1.88 1.32 -17.05
N VAL A 160 -0.83 0.51 -16.92
CA VAL A 160 -0.58 -0.27 -15.70
C VAL A 160 0.14 0.59 -14.68
N MET A 161 -0.45 0.75 -13.51
CA MET A 161 0.08 1.56 -12.41
C MET A 161 1.19 0.83 -11.65
N MET A 162 2.27 1.54 -11.35
CA MET A 162 3.39 1.05 -10.54
C MET A 162 3.40 1.82 -9.21
N ILE A 163 3.11 1.14 -8.11
CA ILE A 163 2.90 1.75 -6.78
C ILE A 163 3.97 1.22 -5.83
N ALA A 164 4.66 2.12 -5.13
CA ALA A 164 5.70 1.76 -4.16
C ALA A 164 5.18 1.84 -2.72
N GLU A 165 5.33 0.76 -1.96
CA GLU A 165 5.30 0.87 -0.50
C GLU A 165 6.74 1.13 -0.03
N ASP A 166 7.00 2.38 0.34
CA ASP A 166 8.33 2.82 0.78
C ASP A 166 8.24 3.78 1.96
N SER A 167 8.86 3.38 3.06
CA SER A 167 8.90 4.15 4.32
C SER A 167 10.10 5.12 4.43
N THR A 168 10.93 5.21 3.38
CA THR A 168 12.16 6.02 3.43
C THR A 168 11.95 7.45 2.94
N ASP A 169 12.92 8.31 3.25
CA ASP A 169 13.04 9.66 2.72
C ASP A 169 13.82 9.71 1.39
N TYR A 170 13.99 8.58 0.69
CA TYR A 170 14.70 8.54 -0.59
C TYR A 170 13.94 9.38 -1.62
N PRO A 171 14.60 10.37 -2.26
CA PRO A 171 13.93 11.30 -3.16
C PRO A 171 13.74 10.69 -4.56
N GLY A 172 12.62 11.04 -5.21
CA GLY A 172 12.37 10.71 -6.61
C GLY A 172 11.93 9.27 -6.84
N VAL A 173 11.26 8.64 -5.87
CA VAL A 173 10.62 7.33 -6.03
C VAL A 173 9.59 7.40 -7.18
N THR A 174 8.79 8.45 -7.22
CA THR A 174 7.77 8.67 -8.26
C THR A 174 8.22 9.56 -9.41
N LYS A 175 9.47 10.01 -9.39
CA LYS A 175 10.03 10.80 -10.47
C LYS A 175 10.31 9.91 -11.70
N PRO A 176 10.03 10.37 -12.93
CA PRO A 176 10.30 9.60 -14.13
C PRO A 176 11.75 9.12 -14.25
N VAL A 177 11.95 7.92 -14.79
CA VAL A 177 13.30 7.34 -15.00
C VAL A 177 14.20 8.26 -15.82
N GLY A 178 13.64 8.92 -16.85
CA GLY A 178 14.37 9.89 -17.69
C GLY A 178 14.83 11.14 -16.94
N GLU A 179 14.31 11.39 -15.75
CA GLU A 179 14.68 12.46 -14.84
C GLU A 179 15.47 11.96 -13.62
N HIS A 180 16.08 10.80 -13.73
CA HIS A 180 16.85 10.11 -12.69
C HIS A 180 16.05 9.59 -11.49
N GLY A 181 14.71 9.50 -11.60
CA GLY A 181 13.85 8.86 -10.60
C GLY A 181 13.80 7.34 -10.71
N LEU A 182 13.06 6.69 -9.81
CA LEU A 182 12.82 5.26 -9.84
C LEU A 182 11.65 4.87 -10.78
N GLY A 183 10.78 5.84 -11.14
CA GLY A 183 9.74 5.70 -12.16
C GLY A 183 8.44 5.05 -11.68
N PHE A 184 8.17 4.99 -10.39
CA PHE A 184 6.86 4.60 -9.89
C PHE A 184 5.82 5.68 -10.18
N ASP A 185 4.57 5.29 -10.34
CA ASP A 185 3.45 6.24 -10.53
C ASP A 185 3.00 6.84 -9.22
N TYR A 186 3.02 6.04 -8.14
CA TYR A 186 2.59 6.44 -6.80
C TYR A 186 3.49 5.83 -5.72
N LYS A 187 3.50 6.50 -4.57
CA LYS A 187 4.13 6.05 -3.34
C LYS A 187 3.14 6.13 -2.19
N TRP A 188 3.04 5.12 -1.33
CA TRP A 188 2.27 5.20 -0.09
C TRP A 188 2.82 6.28 0.83
N ASP A 189 1.92 7.06 1.46
CA ASP A 189 2.28 8.10 2.42
C ASP A 189 2.19 7.59 3.87
N LEU A 190 3.10 6.70 4.22
CA LEU A 190 3.20 6.15 5.58
C LEU A 190 3.41 7.26 6.64
N GLY A 191 3.99 8.40 6.26
CA GLY A 191 4.14 9.56 7.12
C GLY A 191 2.78 10.17 7.48
N TRP A 192 1.96 10.47 6.48
CA TRP A 192 0.60 10.97 6.67
C TRP A 192 -0.25 9.99 7.50
N MET A 193 -0.18 8.71 7.20
CA MET A 193 -0.93 7.69 7.93
C MET A 193 -0.57 7.68 9.40
N ASN A 194 0.73 7.59 9.73
CA ASN A 194 1.20 7.56 11.11
C ASN A 194 0.84 8.83 11.89
N ASP A 195 1.08 10.01 11.32
CA ASP A 195 0.78 11.29 11.96
C ASP A 195 -0.72 11.47 12.18
N THR A 196 -1.52 11.17 11.16
CA THR A 196 -2.99 11.28 11.24
C THR A 196 -3.55 10.35 12.32
N LEU A 197 -3.15 9.08 12.34
CA LEU A 197 -3.61 8.14 13.36
C LEU A 197 -3.17 8.58 14.76
N LYS A 198 -1.96 9.09 14.91
CA LYS A 198 -1.47 9.61 16.17
C LYS A 198 -2.31 10.79 16.68
N TYR A 199 -2.64 11.75 15.82
CA TYR A 199 -3.53 12.87 16.18
C TYR A 199 -4.88 12.41 16.73
N PHE A 200 -5.51 11.46 16.05
CA PHE A 200 -6.83 10.96 16.47
C PHE A 200 -6.79 10.03 17.69
N GLN A 201 -5.63 9.47 18.03
CA GLN A 201 -5.42 8.70 19.26
C GLN A 201 -5.32 9.60 20.51
N GLU A 202 -4.90 10.84 20.34
CA GLU A 202 -4.71 11.76 21.45
C GLU A 202 -6.03 12.19 22.09
N ASP A 203 -6.00 12.44 23.40
CA ASP A 203 -7.06 13.13 24.10
C ASP A 203 -7.27 14.53 23.46
N PRO A 204 -8.50 14.91 23.06
CA PRO A 204 -8.78 16.20 22.44
C PRO A 204 -8.21 17.42 23.17
N VAL A 205 -8.04 17.34 24.49
CA VAL A 205 -7.47 18.44 25.30
C VAL A 205 -6.01 18.76 24.92
N TYR A 206 -5.28 17.79 24.37
CA TYR A 206 -3.87 17.97 23.97
C TYR A 206 -3.72 18.29 22.47
N ARG A 207 -4.71 18.05 21.63
CA ARG A 207 -4.62 18.21 20.16
C ARG A 207 -4.24 19.62 19.72
N GLN A 208 -4.56 20.63 20.50
CA GLN A 208 -4.13 22.01 20.26
C GLN A 208 -2.60 22.17 20.20
N TYR A 209 -1.84 21.29 20.83
CA TYR A 209 -0.37 21.33 20.84
C TYR A 209 0.25 20.47 19.74
N ASP A 210 -0.54 19.60 19.10
CA ASP A 210 -0.07 18.62 18.11
C ASP A 210 -0.78 18.74 16.76
N SER A 211 -1.29 19.92 16.43
CA SER A 211 -1.88 20.26 15.12
C SER A 211 -0.98 19.92 13.92
N ARG A 212 0.35 19.89 14.14
CA ARG A 212 1.34 19.47 13.15
C ARG A 212 1.06 18.08 12.58
N PHE A 213 0.49 17.15 13.33
CA PHE A 213 0.16 15.81 12.83
C PHE A 213 -0.95 15.82 11.75
N ILE A 214 -1.71 16.90 11.65
CA ILE A 214 -2.67 17.11 10.55
C ILE A 214 -2.05 17.92 9.40
N THR A 215 -1.15 18.84 9.71
CA THR A 215 -0.71 19.84 8.72
C THR A 215 0.65 19.53 8.08
N PHE A 216 1.50 18.74 8.74
CA PHE A 216 2.88 18.52 8.32
C PHE A 216 3.01 17.77 6.98
N SER A 217 2.08 16.88 6.65
CA SER A 217 2.08 16.17 5.37
C SER A 217 2.16 17.13 4.18
N MET A 218 1.48 18.27 4.26
CA MET A 218 1.50 19.26 3.18
C MET A 218 2.85 19.95 2.99
N ALA A 219 3.76 19.85 3.95
CA ALA A 219 5.13 20.38 3.81
C ALA A 219 5.98 19.55 2.81
N TYR A 220 5.66 18.28 2.63
CA TYR A 220 6.41 17.39 1.74
C TYR A 220 5.54 16.74 0.65
N PHE A 221 4.22 16.82 0.71
CA PHE A 221 3.28 16.11 -0.16
C PHE A 221 3.61 16.21 -1.66
N TYR A 222 4.04 17.38 -2.11
CA TYR A 222 4.37 17.60 -3.52
C TYR A 222 5.78 17.17 -3.92
N SER A 223 6.54 16.54 -3.02
CA SER A 223 7.85 15.96 -3.35
C SER A 223 7.74 14.63 -4.11
N GLU A 224 6.65 13.92 -3.92
CA GLU A 224 6.32 12.65 -4.57
C GLU A 224 4.82 12.62 -4.95
N ARG A 225 4.41 11.63 -5.70
CA ARG A 225 2.98 11.38 -5.98
C ARG A 225 2.42 10.43 -4.94
N PHE A 226 2.07 10.96 -3.79
CA PHE A 226 1.61 10.17 -2.66
C PHE A 226 0.20 9.63 -2.82
N LEU A 227 0.01 8.41 -2.29
CA LEU A 227 -1.27 7.75 -2.08
C LEU A 227 -1.47 7.59 -0.58
N LEU A 228 -2.61 8.04 -0.09
CA LEU A 228 -2.97 7.98 1.33
C LEU A 228 -3.60 6.62 1.63
N GLU A 229 -3.01 5.87 2.56
CA GLU A 229 -3.45 4.53 2.87
C GLU A 229 -3.88 4.36 4.33
N PHE A 230 -4.90 3.52 4.52
CA PHE A 230 -5.13 2.72 5.71
C PHE A 230 -5.17 1.27 5.27
N SER A 231 -4.02 0.61 5.29
CA SER A 231 -3.82 -0.74 4.77
C SER A 231 -4.17 -1.83 5.80
N HIS A 232 -3.91 -3.09 5.45
CA HIS A 232 -4.03 -4.22 6.36
C HIS A 232 -3.08 -4.10 7.56
N ASP A 233 -1.89 -3.55 7.35
CA ASP A 233 -0.86 -3.45 8.39
C ASP A 233 -1.27 -2.62 9.59
N GLU A 234 -2.16 -1.64 9.43
CA GLU A 234 -2.63 -0.81 10.54
C GLU A 234 -3.64 -1.49 11.43
N VAL A 235 -4.24 -2.61 11.03
CA VAL A 235 -5.40 -3.21 11.70
C VAL A 235 -5.21 -4.66 12.12
N VAL A 236 -3.95 -5.11 12.24
CA VAL A 236 -3.58 -6.49 12.57
C VAL A 236 -2.53 -6.56 13.68
N HIS A 237 -2.28 -7.75 14.19
CA HIS A 237 -1.18 -8.08 15.11
C HIS A 237 -1.16 -7.26 16.40
N GLY A 238 -2.31 -6.94 16.96
CA GLY A 238 -2.43 -6.18 18.21
C GLY A 238 -2.23 -4.67 18.03
N LYS A 239 -2.24 -4.17 16.78
CA LYS A 239 -2.14 -2.73 16.49
C LYS A 239 -3.45 -1.98 16.71
N ALA A 240 -4.54 -2.68 16.98
CA ALA A 240 -5.93 -2.22 17.06
C ALA A 240 -6.52 -1.77 15.70
N THR A 241 -7.84 -1.87 15.55
CA THR A 241 -8.56 -1.38 14.35
C THR A 241 -8.60 0.14 14.30
N ILE A 242 -8.95 0.72 13.15
CA ILE A 242 -9.03 2.18 12.99
C ILE A 242 -9.94 2.80 14.07
N ILE A 243 -11.14 2.24 14.31
CA ILE A 243 -12.02 2.76 15.35
C ILE A 243 -11.44 2.56 16.76
N ASN A 244 -10.74 1.46 17.02
CA ASN A 244 -10.13 1.22 18.32
C ASN A 244 -9.01 2.21 18.65
N LYS A 245 -8.32 2.70 17.63
CA LYS A 245 -7.27 3.73 17.79
C LYS A 245 -7.85 5.09 18.20
N MET A 246 -9.11 5.38 17.90
CA MET A 246 -9.72 6.66 18.25
C MET A 246 -9.87 6.83 19.76
N TRP A 247 -9.69 8.05 20.23
CA TRP A 247 -9.86 8.39 21.64
C TRP A 247 -11.35 8.36 22.08
N GLY A 248 -11.59 8.06 23.36
CA GLY A 248 -12.88 8.19 24.00
C GLY A 248 -13.76 6.93 23.98
N LEU A 249 -15.06 7.13 24.22
CA LEU A 249 -16.06 6.07 24.23
C LEU A 249 -16.61 5.82 22.83
N HIS A 250 -17.47 4.83 22.67
CA HIS A 250 -18.02 4.38 21.38
C HIS A 250 -18.53 5.53 20.49
N GLY A 251 -19.37 6.40 21.03
CA GLY A 251 -19.91 7.55 20.28
C GLY A 251 -18.83 8.54 19.83
N ASP A 252 -17.86 8.82 20.73
CA ASP A 252 -16.72 9.70 20.43
C ASP A 252 -15.83 9.09 19.34
N LYS A 253 -15.58 7.79 19.42
CA LYS A 253 -14.78 7.05 18.43
C LYS A 253 -15.42 7.11 17.05
N LEU A 254 -16.72 6.85 16.94
CA LEU A 254 -17.45 6.92 15.67
C LEU A 254 -17.43 8.32 15.05
N ALA A 255 -17.61 9.37 15.88
CA ALA A 255 -17.51 10.74 15.41
C ALA A 255 -16.11 11.06 14.86
N GLN A 256 -15.07 10.59 15.53
CA GLN A 256 -13.68 10.82 15.12
C GLN A 256 -13.31 10.04 13.87
N VAL A 257 -13.76 8.78 13.73
CA VAL A 257 -13.54 8.02 12.49
C VAL A 257 -14.20 8.71 11.29
N LYS A 258 -15.40 9.29 11.47
CA LYS A 258 -16.03 10.11 10.41
C LYS A 258 -15.18 11.32 10.05
N ALA A 259 -14.64 12.04 11.04
CA ALA A 259 -13.77 13.19 10.80
C ALA A 259 -12.45 12.77 10.11
N LEU A 260 -11.85 11.65 10.51
CA LEU A 260 -10.69 11.04 9.88
C LEU A 260 -10.91 10.76 8.38
N TYR A 261 -12.05 10.13 8.04
CA TYR A 261 -12.37 9.81 6.65
C TYR A 261 -12.68 11.07 5.81
N VAL A 262 -13.34 12.07 6.39
CA VAL A 262 -13.53 13.37 5.72
C VAL A 262 -12.18 14.00 5.45
N TYR A 263 -11.29 14.04 6.44
CA TYR A 263 -9.93 14.57 6.26
C TYR A 263 -9.17 13.83 5.16
N MET A 264 -9.19 12.49 5.17
CA MET A 264 -8.56 11.68 4.12
C MET A 264 -9.10 12.04 2.73
N MET A 265 -10.42 12.21 2.56
CA MET A 265 -11.03 12.52 1.27
C MET A 265 -10.77 13.95 0.80
N LEU A 266 -10.57 14.89 1.73
CA LEU A 266 -10.27 16.30 1.41
C LEU A 266 -8.78 16.57 1.21
N HIS A 267 -7.90 15.76 1.79
CA HIS A 267 -6.46 15.88 1.56
C HIS A 267 -6.14 15.48 0.12
N PRO A 268 -5.24 16.16 -0.60
CA PRO A 268 -4.84 15.73 -1.95
C PRO A 268 -4.19 14.34 -1.94
N GLY A 269 -4.17 13.69 -3.09
CA GLY A 269 -3.64 12.33 -3.30
C GLY A 269 -4.72 11.25 -3.43
N LYS A 270 -4.34 10.12 -4.00
CA LYS A 270 -5.24 8.96 -4.14
C LYS A 270 -5.45 8.26 -2.79
N LYS A 271 -6.51 7.48 -2.67
CA LYS A 271 -6.97 6.90 -1.40
C LYS A 271 -6.94 5.38 -1.47
N LEU A 272 -6.44 4.76 -0.40
CA LEU A 272 -6.53 3.32 -0.17
C LEU A 272 -7.15 3.06 1.20
N ASN A 273 -8.15 2.20 1.25
CA ASN A 273 -8.80 1.80 2.49
C ASN A 273 -8.95 0.29 2.53
N PHE A 274 -8.44 -0.35 3.57
CA PHE A 274 -8.53 -1.80 3.73
C PHE A 274 -9.96 -2.23 4.06
N MET A 275 -10.35 -3.40 3.54
CA MET A 275 -11.67 -3.99 3.74
C MET A 275 -12.02 -4.13 5.22
N GLY A 276 -13.26 -3.77 5.59
CA GLY A 276 -13.76 -3.82 6.97
C GLY A 276 -13.59 -2.49 7.73
N ASN A 277 -12.66 -1.64 7.33
CA ASN A 277 -12.52 -0.31 7.93
C ASN A 277 -13.81 0.53 7.74
N GLU A 278 -14.50 0.36 6.62
CA GLU A 278 -15.78 1.02 6.31
C GLU A 278 -16.96 0.53 7.16
N LEU A 279 -16.77 -0.54 7.93
CA LEU A 279 -17.75 -1.06 8.89
C LEU A 279 -17.52 -0.52 10.30
N ALA A 280 -16.44 0.21 10.54
CA ALA A 280 -15.94 0.58 11.86
C ALA A 280 -15.79 -0.66 12.78
N GLU A 281 -15.23 -1.74 12.25
CA GLU A 281 -15.09 -3.02 12.96
C GLU A 281 -14.14 -2.91 14.16
N TYR A 282 -14.56 -3.47 15.29
CA TYR A 282 -13.76 -3.50 16.52
C TYR A 282 -12.79 -4.68 16.60
N LYS A 283 -13.02 -5.73 15.79
CA LYS A 283 -12.13 -6.88 15.72
C LYS A 283 -11.08 -6.65 14.66
N GLU A 284 -9.84 -6.92 15.01
CA GLU A 284 -8.77 -6.93 14.02
C GLU A 284 -9.06 -7.96 12.93
N TRP A 285 -8.58 -7.66 11.73
CA TRP A 285 -8.70 -8.56 10.60
C TRP A 285 -7.97 -9.90 10.90
N ASP A 286 -8.59 -10.98 10.47
CA ASP A 286 -8.13 -12.36 10.69
C ASP A 286 -8.41 -13.13 9.39
N GLU A 287 -7.35 -13.58 8.72
CA GLU A 287 -7.43 -14.26 7.42
C GLU A 287 -8.20 -15.56 7.46
N SER A 288 -8.35 -16.16 8.65
CA SER A 288 -9.12 -17.40 8.85
C SER A 288 -10.63 -17.18 8.94
N LYS A 289 -11.11 -15.92 8.92
CA LYS A 289 -12.52 -15.57 9.13
C LYS A 289 -13.03 -14.62 8.06
N SER A 290 -14.34 -14.71 7.83
CA SER A 290 -15.04 -13.68 7.05
C SER A 290 -15.11 -12.36 7.80
N LEU A 291 -15.20 -11.26 7.06
CA LEU A 291 -15.48 -9.94 7.65
C LEU A 291 -16.76 -9.97 8.48
N GLY A 292 -16.79 -9.19 9.54
CA GLY A 292 -17.88 -9.11 10.48
C GLY A 292 -19.12 -8.37 9.97
N TRP A 293 -19.64 -8.72 8.77
CA TRP A 293 -20.82 -8.08 8.17
C TRP A 293 -22.05 -8.02 9.07
N ASP A 294 -22.17 -8.95 10.03
CA ASP A 294 -23.24 -8.97 10.99
C ASP A 294 -23.24 -7.75 11.97
N ILE A 295 -22.15 -6.99 12.01
CA ILE A 295 -22.07 -5.73 12.79
C ILE A 295 -23.07 -4.69 12.28
N LEU A 296 -23.47 -4.75 11.00
CA LEU A 296 -24.45 -3.83 10.41
C LEU A 296 -25.86 -3.96 11.00
N LYS A 297 -26.13 -5.00 11.80
CA LYS A 297 -27.37 -5.06 12.61
C LYS A 297 -27.44 -3.96 13.70
N TYR A 298 -26.30 -3.37 14.05
CA TYR A 298 -26.24 -2.26 15.01
C TYR A 298 -26.38 -0.94 14.28
N PRO A 299 -27.34 -0.07 14.67
CA PRO A 299 -27.66 1.16 13.94
C PRO A 299 -26.47 2.10 13.72
N ASP A 300 -25.54 2.17 14.67
CA ASP A 300 -24.37 3.06 14.59
C ASP A 300 -23.37 2.63 13.53
N HIS A 301 -23.13 1.31 13.40
CA HIS A 301 -22.26 0.74 12.38
C HIS A 301 -22.91 0.80 10.98
N ASP A 302 -24.21 0.53 10.89
CA ASP A 302 -24.96 0.68 9.65
C ASP A 302 -24.93 2.13 9.16
N ALA A 303 -25.19 3.09 10.07
CA ALA A 303 -25.09 4.51 9.75
C ALA A 303 -23.69 4.95 9.35
N PHE A 304 -22.65 4.37 9.96
CA PHE A 304 -21.26 4.63 9.55
C PHE A 304 -20.96 4.06 8.16
N HIS A 305 -21.41 2.86 7.86
CA HIS A 305 -21.25 2.27 6.53
C HIS A 305 -21.92 3.11 5.44
N HIS A 306 -23.16 3.55 5.66
CA HIS A 306 -23.84 4.46 4.76
C HIS A 306 -23.12 5.82 4.62
N PHE A 307 -22.54 6.32 5.70
CA PHE A 307 -21.71 7.53 5.66
C PHE A 307 -20.47 7.31 4.75
N ALA A 308 -19.77 6.18 4.89
CA ALA A 308 -18.61 5.86 4.05
C ALA A 308 -18.99 5.75 2.56
N GLN A 309 -20.10 5.08 2.25
CA GLN A 309 -20.65 5.03 0.89
C GLN A 309 -20.93 6.45 0.35
N LYS A 310 -21.61 7.28 1.15
CA LYS A 310 -21.95 8.64 0.73
C LYS A 310 -20.72 9.52 0.52
N LEU A 311 -19.71 9.35 1.34
CA LEU A 311 -18.44 10.06 1.21
C LEU A 311 -17.72 9.69 -0.10
N ASN A 312 -17.71 8.41 -0.45
CA ASN A 312 -17.17 7.93 -1.72
C ASN A 312 -17.95 8.47 -2.93
N GLU A 313 -19.28 8.51 -2.87
CA GLU A 313 -20.12 9.14 -3.91
C GLU A 313 -19.79 10.63 -4.09
N ILE A 314 -19.60 11.36 -2.99
CA ILE A 314 -19.22 12.78 -3.02
C ILE A 314 -17.85 12.93 -3.66
N TYR A 315 -16.86 12.12 -3.25
CA TYR A 315 -15.53 12.17 -3.80
C TYR A 315 -15.53 11.96 -5.32
N LEU A 316 -16.22 10.94 -5.80
CA LEU A 316 -16.33 10.67 -7.24
C LEU A 316 -17.11 11.73 -8.02
N LYS A 317 -18.11 12.35 -7.38
CA LYS A 317 -18.98 13.36 -8.00
C LYS A 317 -18.29 14.70 -8.22
N TYR A 318 -17.35 15.07 -7.35
CA TYR A 318 -16.73 16.38 -7.38
C TYR A 318 -15.26 16.32 -7.80
N PRO A 319 -14.95 16.55 -9.08
CA PRO A 319 -13.59 16.51 -9.63
C PRO A 319 -12.58 17.39 -8.86
N ALA A 320 -13.03 18.48 -8.27
CA ALA A 320 -12.21 19.34 -7.42
C ALA A 320 -11.49 18.60 -6.27
N LEU A 321 -11.98 17.42 -5.89
CA LEU A 321 -11.40 16.60 -4.83
C LEU A 321 -10.26 15.68 -5.31
N TYR A 322 -10.00 15.58 -6.63
CA TYR A 322 -9.00 14.62 -7.14
C TYR A 322 -8.30 15.01 -8.45
N GLU A 323 -8.86 15.97 -9.25
CA GLU A 323 -8.26 16.29 -10.57
C GLU A 323 -6.88 16.94 -10.43
N MET A 324 -6.67 17.71 -9.37
CA MET A 324 -5.45 18.46 -9.16
C MET A 324 -4.64 17.96 -7.96
N ASP A 325 -4.76 16.68 -7.61
CA ASP A 325 -4.11 16.08 -6.44
C ASP A 325 -2.60 16.38 -6.36
N TYR A 326 -1.92 16.44 -7.51
CA TYR A 326 -0.47 16.62 -7.58
C TYR A 326 -0.05 17.96 -8.19
N ASP A 327 -0.96 18.91 -8.28
CA ASP A 327 -0.68 20.32 -8.65
C ASP A 327 -0.81 21.20 -7.41
N LEU A 328 0.19 22.04 -7.15
CA LEU A 328 0.19 23.01 -6.04
C LEU A 328 -1.04 23.91 -5.99
N LYS A 329 -1.72 24.12 -7.13
CA LYS A 329 -2.95 24.91 -7.21
C LYS A 329 -4.19 24.16 -6.76
N GLY A 330 -4.08 22.83 -6.56
CA GLY A 330 -5.20 21.97 -6.16
C GLY A 330 -5.53 22.02 -4.69
N PHE A 331 -4.69 22.66 -3.86
CA PHE A 331 -4.87 22.69 -2.42
C PHE A 331 -4.49 24.06 -1.82
N GLU A 332 -5.29 24.54 -0.88
CA GLU A 332 -5.01 25.74 -0.10
C GLU A 332 -5.54 25.59 1.33
N TRP A 333 -4.72 25.91 2.31
CA TRP A 333 -5.17 26.10 3.68
C TRP A 333 -5.87 27.45 3.80
N LEU A 334 -7.14 27.47 4.15
CA LEU A 334 -7.90 28.70 4.47
C LEU A 334 -7.75 29.06 5.95
N VAL A 335 -7.71 28.06 6.83
CA VAL A 335 -7.39 28.19 8.26
C VAL A 335 -6.49 27.03 8.65
N VAL A 336 -5.32 27.32 9.24
CA VAL A 336 -4.32 26.32 9.62
C VAL A 336 -3.79 26.53 11.04
N ASP A 337 -4.04 27.69 11.62
CA ASP A 337 -3.43 28.19 12.86
C ASP A 337 -4.44 28.39 14.02
N ASP A 338 -5.69 27.98 13.85
CA ASP A 338 -6.67 27.97 14.96
C ASP A 338 -6.44 26.72 15.83
N HIS A 339 -5.31 26.73 16.53
CA HIS A 339 -4.89 25.63 17.38
C HIS A 339 -5.79 25.47 18.62
N ASP A 340 -6.29 26.58 19.17
CA ASP A 340 -7.10 26.59 20.38
C ASP A 340 -8.44 25.83 20.21
N GLN A 341 -9.01 25.91 19.01
CA GLN A 341 -10.25 25.23 18.68
C GLN A 341 -10.05 23.97 17.82
N CYS A 342 -8.81 23.66 17.44
CA CYS A 342 -8.46 22.57 16.53
C CYS A 342 -9.27 22.62 15.22
N VAL A 343 -9.42 23.83 14.64
CA VAL A 343 -10.15 24.06 13.39
C VAL A 343 -9.16 24.16 12.24
N PHE A 344 -9.37 23.34 11.22
CA PHE A 344 -8.64 23.36 9.96
C PHE A 344 -9.65 23.58 8.83
N ALA A 345 -9.41 24.55 7.96
CA ALA A 345 -10.24 24.79 6.78
C ALA A 345 -9.37 24.69 5.51
N ILE A 346 -9.89 23.95 4.55
CA ILE A 346 -9.25 23.66 3.27
C ILE A 346 -10.09 24.30 2.16
#